data_98fd4dc9b71b5f4ef3cdf8f582464d83
#
_entry.id   98fd4dc9b71b5f4ef3cdf8f582464d83
#
_cell.length_a   1.000
_cell.length_b   1.000
_cell.length_c   1.000
_cell.angle_alpha   90.00
_cell.angle_beta   90.00
_cell.angle_gamma   90.00
#
_symmetry.space_group_name_H-M   'P 1'
#
loop_
_entity.id
_entity.type
_entity.pdbx_description
1 polymer ?
#
loop_
_entity_poly.entity_id
_entity_poly.type
_entity_poly.pdbx_seq_one_letter_code
_entity_poly.pdbx_strand_id
1 'polypeptide(L)'
;MRNTHHRNALRFFFFALAAAAFALMSSNALAQDGAQKFAQLGHCKLESGAVIEDCVIGYRTFGTLNAARDNAVLMPTWLYGTSGDLTQLFGNPDTRIPASKAMILVDTRKYFGIAIDSFGDGVSSSPSNSKTQHGTAFPAFSERDMVEAEYRVMTEVLGLKHLHAVIGLSMGGEQTFAWSILHPDFFDLAVPIIGTPRLTPYDLEVKEIMLVTIYADPAYANGNYSTEPDLKLANLFGSLTVTTPAFRNTRTTRENFRAFVEETEARQPIDANDRVWQLRAVVRHDVIGNRTIAEVARSAHARFLVIVSGKDHLVNPQPALEWAAAIGAPTYVSQAECSHLIMTCDAEGVSSRVRPFLDSGQGY
;
A
#
# COMPACT_ATOMS: atom_id res chain seq x y z
N MET A 1 49.77 67.31 17.34
CA MET A 1 50.03 66.26 18.35
C MET A 1 48.71 65.64 18.80
N ARG A 2 48.65 64.32 18.65
CA ARG A 2 47.74 63.38 19.32
C ARG A 2 46.22 63.38 19.01
N ASN A 3 45.90 62.37 18.24
CA ASN A 3 44.90 61.36 18.50
C ASN A 3 43.37 61.72 18.51
N THR A 4 42.77 61.46 17.34
CA THR A 4 41.35 61.08 17.24
C THR A 4 41.20 60.02 16.15
N HIS A 5 41.55 58.80 16.47
CA HIS A 5 41.12 57.61 15.70
C HIS A 5 40.75 56.53 16.72
N HIS A 6 39.46 56.39 17.05
CA HIS A 6 38.84 55.22 17.64
C HIS A 6 37.36 55.51 17.93
N ARG A 7 36.50 55.50 16.90
CA ARG A 7 35.05 55.44 17.15
C ARG A 7 34.20 54.90 15.97
N ASN A 8 34.74 54.23 14.98
CA ASN A 8 33.94 53.74 13.86
C ASN A 8 34.03 52.22 13.60
N ALA A 9 34.54 51.41 14.54
CA ALA A 9 34.71 49.97 14.33
C ALA A 9 33.63 49.09 15.00
N LEU A 10 32.61 49.70 15.69
CA LEU A 10 31.65 48.91 16.45
C LEU A 10 30.22 48.91 15.89
N ARG A 11 29.99 49.44 14.69
CA ARG A 11 28.64 49.47 14.07
C ARG A 11 28.46 48.49 12.89
N PHE A 12 29.51 47.82 12.42
CA PHE A 12 29.45 46.85 11.30
C PHE A 12 29.33 45.40 11.74
N PHE A 13 29.45 45.05 13.02
CA PHE A 13 29.41 43.67 13.51
C PHE A 13 28.02 43.18 13.91
N PHE A 14 27.00 44.05 14.07
CA PHE A 14 25.64 43.63 14.46
C PHE A 14 24.72 43.38 13.28
N PHE A 15 25.02 43.81 12.07
CA PHE A 15 24.20 43.51 10.89
C PHE A 15 24.54 42.19 10.18
N ALA A 16 25.72 41.61 10.41
CA ALA A 16 26.15 40.36 9.82
C ALA A 16 25.62 39.12 10.55
N LEU A 17 25.27 39.22 11.86
CA LEU A 17 24.74 38.11 12.63
C LEU A 17 23.21 37.94 12.48
N ALA A 18 22.47 38.97 12.12
CA ALA A 18 21.00 38.86 11.89
C ALA A 18 20.68 38.25 10.50
N ALA A 19 21.56 38.39 9.51
CA ALA A 19 21.39 37.78 8.19
C ALA A 19 21.72 36.27 8.17
N ALA A 20 22.62 35.81 9.06
CA ALA A 20 23.00 34.40 9.17
C ALA A 20 21.95 33.55 9.95
N ALA A 21 21.16 34.18 10.83
CA ALA A 21 20.10 33.49 11.55
C ALA A 21 18.82 33.31 10.73
N PHE A 22 18.62 34.08 9.65
CA PHE A 22 17.48 33.94 8.74
C PHE A 22 17.73 32.94 7.59
N ALA A 23 18.99 32.55 7.36
CA ALA A 23 19.36 31.58 6.32
C ALA A 23 19.33 30.11 6.83
N LEU A 24 19.05 29.86 8.12
CA LEU A 24 18.96 28.53 8.72
C LEU A 24 17.52 28.05 8.97
N MET A 25 16.52 28.80 8.54
CA MET A 25 15.15 28.29 8.31
C MET A 25 14.98 27.91 6.82
N SER A 26 16.02 27.34 6.22
CA SER A 26 15.87 26.61 4.98
C SER A 26 14.98 25.41 5.29
N SER A 27 13.72 25.49 4.83
CA SER A 27 12.83 24.38 4.66
C SER A 27 13.65 23.08 4.49
N ASN A 28 13.56 22.17 5.44
CA ASN A 28 13.77 20.77 5.17
C ASN A 28 12.68 20.37 4.17
N ALA A 29 12.87 20.70 2.90
CA ALA A 29 12.24 19.99 1.82
C ALA A 29 12.74 18.57 2.01
N LEU A 30 11.87 17.71 2.51
CA LEU A 30 12.14 16.29 2.67
C LEU A 30 12.62 15.81 1.31
N ALA A 31 13.92 15.49 1.20
CA ALA A 31 14.48 14.92 -0.01
C ALA A 31 13.74 13.61 -0.30
N GLN A 32 13.13 13.54 -1.48
CA GLN A 32 12.08 12.57 -1.76
C GLN A 32 12.51 11.72 -2.93
N ASP A 33 13.45 10.85 -2.62
CA ASP A 33 14.21 10.02 -3.54
C ASP A 33 13.70 8.57 -3.62
N GLY A 34 12.56 8.24 -2.97
CA GLY A 34 12.07 6.88 -2.87
C GLY A 34 12.88 5.99 -1.91
N ALA A 35 13.77 6.56 -1.10
CA ALA A 35 14.52 5.81 -0.10
C ALA A 35 13.59 5.24 0.98
N GLN A 36 13.93 4.05 1.51
CA GLN A 36 13.21 3.44 2.62
C GLN A 36 13.38 4.30 3.88
N LYS A 37 12.26 4.59 4.53
CA LYS A 37 12.17 5.30 5.81
C LYS A 37 11.39 4.46 6.81
N PHE A 38 11.58 4.74 8.09
CA PHE A 38 10.93 4.02 9.17
C PHE A 38 10.33 5.00 10.19
N ALA A 39 9.03 4.86 10.43
CA ALA A 39 8.30 5.57 11.47
C ALA A 39 8.31 4.74 12.75
N GLN A 40 8.88 5.26 13.82
CA GLN A 40 8.90 4.65 15.14
C GLN A 40 7.64 5.10 15.89
N LEU A 41 6.62 4.25 15.96
CA LEU A 41 5.34 4.58 16.60
C LEU A 41 5.26 4.19 18.07
N GLY A 42 6.31 3.52 18.60
CA GLY A 42 6.31 2.99 19.95
C GLY A 42 5.36 1.81 20.10
N HIS A 43 4.22 1.99 20.75
CA HIS A 43 3.21 0.95 20.91
C HIS A 43 2.06 1.14 19.91
N CYS A 44 1.68 0.07 19.19
CA CYS A 44 0.47 0.03 18.39
C CYS A 44 -0.56 -0.87 19.08
N LYS A 45 -1.62 -0.24 19.61
CA LYS A 45 -2.74 -0.96 20.18
C LYS A 45 -3.67 -1.45 19.08
N LEU A 46 -3.95 -2.75 19.06
CA LEU A 46 -4.79 -3.41 18.06
C LEU A 46 -6.26 -3.46 18.53
N GLU A 47 -7.19 -3.66 17.57
CA GLU A 47 -8.63 -3.84 17.87
C GLU A 47 -8.90 -4.96 18.89
N SER A 48 -8.11 -6.01 18.85
CA SER A 48 -8.18 -7.13 19.80
C SER A 48 -7.82 -6.75 21.23
N GLY A 49 -7.25 -5.57 21.45
CA GLY A 49 -6.66 -5.13 22.72
C GLY A 49 -5.21 -5.57 22.92
N ALA A 50 -4.67 -6.42 22.05
CA ALA A 50 -3.23 -6.74 22.04
C ALA A 50 -2.41 -5.51 21.62
N VAL A 51 -1.10 -5.55 21.83
CA VAL A 51 -0.18 -4.45 21.54
C VAL A 51 1.02 -4.98 20.75
N ILE A 52 1.37 -4.29 19.66
CA ILE A 52 2.70 -4.43 19.06
C ILE A 52 3.61 -3.47 19.82
N GLU A 53 4.59 -4.02 20.57
CA GLU A 53 5.37 -3.26 21.55
C GLU A 53 6.35 -2.27 20.89
N ASP A 54 7.12 -2.71 19.92
CA ASP A 54 8.09 -1.88 19.19
C ASP A 54 7.55 -1.62 17.76
N CYS A 55 6.43 -0.89 17.68
CA CYS A 55 5.73 -0.66 16.43
C CYS A 55 6.52 0.25 15.50
N VAL A 56 6.91 -0.29 14.36
CA VAL A 56 7.63 0.39 13.30
C VAL A 56 6.87 0.22 11.99
N ILE A 57 6.71 1.31 11.25
CA ILE A 57 6.13 1.30 9.91
C ILE A 57 7.15 1.79 8.90
N GLY A 58 7.42 0.96 7.89
CA GLY A 58 8.23 1.34 6.74
C GLY A 58 7.43 2.19 5.76
N TYR A 59 8.09 3.12 5.11
CA TYR A 59 7.46 3.92 4.05
C TYR A 59 8.50 4.55 3.13
N ARG A 60 8.03 5.00 1.96
CA ARG A 60 8.82 5.79 0.99
C ARG A 60 8.02 7.02 0.58
N THR A 61 8.71 8.08 0.17
CA THR A 61 8.04 9.29 -0.33
C THR A 61 8.62 9.71 -1.66
N PHE A 62 7.78 10.29 -2.52
CA PHE A 62 8.11 10.70 -3.89
C PHE A 62 7.51 12.07 -4.18
N GLY A 63 8.20 12.86 -5.00
CA GLY A 63 7.71 14.19 -5.37
C GLY A 63 7.80 15.22 -4.22
N THR A 64 7.07 16.30 -4.25
CA THR A 64 7.18 17.40 -3.29
C THR A 64 5.85 17.73 -2.65
N LEU A 65 5.82 17.74 -1.31
CA LEU A 65 4.66 18.24 -0.58
C LEU A 65 4.57 19.76 -0.76
N ASN A 66 3.42 20.24 -1.29
CA ASN A 66 3.21 21.66 -1.53
C ASN A 66 3.03 22.46 -0.23
N ALA A 67 3.06 23.79 -0.34
CA ALA A 67 2.95 24.67 0.83
C ALA A 67 1.60 24.55 1.56
N ALA A 68 0.51 24.26 0.84
CA ALA A 68 -0.81 24.02 1.40
C ALA A 68 -0.92 22.64 2.07
N ARG A 69 0.01 21.71 1.78
CA ARG A 69 0.06 20.35 2.31
C ARG A 69 -1.19 19.52 1.98
N ASP A 70 -1.78 19.77 0.80
CA ASP A 70 -3.05 19.18 0.33
C ASP A 70 -2.88 18.26 -0.91
N ASN A 71 -1.63 18.02 -1.37
CA ASN A 71 -1.33 17.19 -2.52
C ASN A 71 -0.76 15.81 -2.18
N ALA A 72 -0.96 15.32 -0.96
CA ALA A 72 -0.43 14.03 -0.54
C ALA A 72 -1.33 12.88 -1.02
N VAL A 73 -0.73 11.85 -1.64
CA VAL A 73 -1.39 10.62 -2.11
C VAL A 73 -0.77 9.43 -1.42
N LEU A 74 -1.58 8.69 -0.66
CA LEU A 74 -1.18 7.49 0.05
C LEU A 74 -1.42 6.24 -0.81
N MET A 75 -0.48 5.30 -0.77
CA MET A 75 -0.62 4.00 -1.41
C MET A 75 -0.12 2.89 -0.46
N PRO A 76 -1.05 2.17 0.20
CA PRO A 76 -0.74 0.97 0.99
C PRO A 76 -0.30 -0.19 0.10
N THR A 77 0.53 -1.09 0.65
CA THR A 77 1.05 -2.27 -0.05
C THR A 77 -0.04 -3.33 -0.25
N TRP A 78 0.14 -4.14 -1.29
CA TRP A 78 -0.64 -5.35 -1.52
C TRP A 78 -0.13 -6.52 -0.66
N LEU A 79 -0.88 -7.61 -0.63
CA LEU A 79 -0.52 -8.83 0.11
C LEU A 79 0.87 -9.32 -0.30
N TYR A 80 1.77 -9.42 0.66
CA TYR A 80 3.19 -9.81 0.51
C TYR A 80 4.06 -8.80 -0.25
N GLY A 81 3.55 -7.62 -0.58
CA GLY A 81 4.33 -6.57 -1.21
C GLY A 81 4.93 -5.62 -0.18
N THR A 82 5.97 -4.91 -0.61
CA THR A 82 6.63 -3.86 0.14
C THR A 82 6.47 -2.50 -0.54
N SER A 83 6.75 -1.40 0.15
CA SER A 83 6.78 -0.08 -0.46
C SER A 83 7.82 0.03 -1.60
N GLY A 84 8.82 -0.85 -1.60
CA GLY A 84 9.77 -1.00 -2.71
C GLY A 84 9.12 -1.44 -4.01
N ASP A 85 8.16 -2.35 -3.93
CA ASP A 85 7.42 -2.87 -5.09
C ASP A 85 6.47 -1.82 -5.70
N LEU A 86 6.03 -0.85 -4.88
CA LEU A 86 5.17 0.24 -5.34
C LEU A 86 5.93 1.34 -6.09
N THR A 87 7.27 1.38 -6.04
CA THR A 87 8.07 2.50 -6.58
C THR A 87 7.78 2.77 -8.06
N GLN A 88 7.52 1.74 -8.85
CA GLN A 88 7.21 1.86 -10.28
C GLN A 88 5.87 2.57 -10.57
N LEU A 89 5.00 2.73 -9.58
CA LEU A 89 3.69 3.37 -9.71
C LEU A 89 3.75 4.89 -9.50
N PHE A 90 4.91 5.40 -9.05
CA PHE A 90 5.19 6.81 -8.82
C PHE A 90 6.21 7.32 -9.83
N GLY A 91 6.01 8.51 -10.38
CA GLY A 91 7.00 9.09 -11.29
C GLY A 91 6.44 10.14 -12.24
N ASN A 92 7.22 10.45 -13.28
CA ASN A 92 6.81 11.36 -14.34
C ASN A 92 6.15 10.57 -15.49
N PRO A 93 4.83 10.73 -15.74
CA PRO A 93 4.14 10.02 -16.81
C PRO A 93 4.54 10.49 -18.24
N ASP A 94 5.30 11.58 -18.38
CA ASP A 94 5.85 12.02 -19.66
C ASP A 94 7.19 11.37 -20.02
N THR A 95 7.57 10.33 -19.29
CA THR A 95 8.75 9.52 -19.61
C THR A 95 8.68 8.99 -21.06
N ARG A 96 9.84 8.89 -21.70
CA ARG A 96 9.96 8.37 -23.07
C ARG A 96 9.82 6.84 -23.16
N ILE A 97 9.80 6.14 -22.04
CA ILE A 97 9.66 4.68 -21.99
C ILE A 97 8.16 4.35 -21.84
N PRO A 98 7.48 3.86 -22.92
CA PRO A 98 6.02 3.65 -22.90
C PRO A 98 5.54 2.71 -21.79
N ALA A 99 6.28 1.62 -21.52
CA ALA A 99 5.91 0.66 -20.47
C ALA A 99 5.95 1.31 -19.08
N SER A 100 6.98 2.12 -18.78
CA SER A 100 7.05 2.85 -17.52
C SER A 100 5.94 3.89 -17.40
N LYS A 101 5.60 4.59 -18.50
CA LYS A 101 4.50 5.54 -18.54
C LYS A 101 3.17 4.91 -18.16
N ALA A 102 2.86 3.72 -18.71
CA ALA A 102 1.63 2.99 -18.43
C ALA A 102 1.52 2.56 -16.96
N MET A 103 2.63 2.25 -16.31
CA MET A 103 2.65 1.84 -14.91
C MET A 103 2.42 3.00 -13.93
N ILE A 104 2.78 4.24 -14.27
CA ILE A 104 2.70 5.38 -13.35
C ILE A 104 1.23 5.75 -13.08
N LEU A 105 0.83 5.63 -11.83
CA LEU A 105 -0.47 6.06 -11.33
C LEU A 105 -0.42 7.45 -10.70
N VAL A 106 0.66 7.78 -10.00
CA VAL A 106 0.85 9.04 -9.28
C VAL A 106 1.93 9.88 -9.95
N ASP A 107 1.54 11.02 -10.54
CA ASP A 107 2.47 11.98 -11.13
C ASP A 107 3.19 12.78 -10.04
N THR A 108 4.46 12.44 -9.80
CA THR A 108 5.27 13.05 -8.73
C THR A 108 5.67 14.50 -8.98
N ARG A 109 5.35 15.07 -10.15
CA ARG A 109 5.48 16.52 -10.42
C ARG A 109 4.35 17.32 -9.78
N LYS A 110 3.18 16.67 -9.56
CA LYS A 110 1.95 17.28 -9.01
C LYS A 110 1.73 16.84 -7.57
N TYR A 111 1.96 15.59 -7.26
CA TYR A 111 1.59 14.95 -6.01
C TYR A 111 2.80 14.55 -5.19
N PHE A 112 2.62 14.61 -3.88
CA PHE A 112 3.49 14.00 -2.90
C PHE A 112 3.03 12.57 -2.65
N GLY A 113 3.66 11.62 -3.30
CA GLY A 113 3.35 10.20 -3.16
C GLY A 113 3.95 9.59 -1.90
N ILE A 114 3.18 8.76 -1.22
CA ILE A 114 3.58 8.01 -0.03
C ILE A 114 3.26 6.54 -0.29
N ALA A 115 4.29 5.71 -0.47
CA ALA A 115 4.15 4.26 -0.46
C ALA A 115 4.41 3.77 0.97
N ILE A 116 3.48 3.02 1.57
CA ILE A 116 3.56 2.60 2.96
C ILE A 116 3.52 1.08 3.10
N ASP A 117 4.43 0.56 3.91
CA ASP A 117 4.56 -0.86 4.20
C ASP A 117 3.51 -1.29 5.24
N SER A 118 2.76 -2.37 4.96
CA SER A 118 1.76 -2.92 5.88
C SER A 118 2.41 -3.82 6.94
N PHE A 119 1.74 -4.06 8.07
CA PHE A 119 2.20 -5.05 9.05
C PHE A 119 2.38 -6.43 8.40
N GLY A 120 3.39 -7.16 8.82
CA GLY A 120 3.65 -8.53 8.39
C GLY A 120 4.27 -8.67 7.01
N ASP A 121 4.87 -7.62 6.46
CA ASP A 121 5.56 -7.65 5.16
C ASP A 121 7.09 -7.84 5.27
N GLY A 122 7.61 -7.96 6.50
CA GLY A 122 9.04 -8.10 6.79
C GLY A 122 9.80 -6.76 6.83
N VAL A 123 9.17 -5.63 6.45
CA VAL A 123 9.73 -4.27 6.50
C VAL A 123 9.12 -3.50 7.67
N SER A 124 7.80 -3.39 7.73
CA SER A 124 7.08 -2.94 8.91
C SER A 124 7.13 -4.02 10.00
N SER A 125 6.64 -3.70 11.20
CA SER A 125 6.57 -4.67 12.31
C SER A 125 5.90 -5.96 11.86
N SER A 126 6.62 -7.06 12.02
CA SER A 126 6.30 -8.38 11.47
C SER A 126 6.72 -9.49 12.44
N PRO A 127 6.10 -10.67 12.39
CA PRO A 127 6.57 -11.86 13.09
C PRO A 127 8.07 -12.12 12.91
N SER A 128 8.60 -11.94 11.70
CA SER A 128 10.00 -12.24 11.36
C SER A 128 11.00 -11.24 11.95
N ASN A 129 10.64 -9.97 12.11
CA ASN A 129 11.58 -8.91 12.47
C ASN A 129 11.38 -8.34 13.89
N SER A 130 10.31 -8.73 14.59
CA SER A 130 10.09 -8.31 15.98
C SER A 130 11.14 -8.90 16.92
N LYS A 131 11.73 -8.06 17.77
CA LYS A 131 12.72 -8.47 18.75
C LYS A 131 12.10 -9.04 20.04
N THR A 132 10.91 -8.55 20.38
CA THR A 132 10.23 -8.87 21.65
C THR A 132 9.07 -9.85 21.44
N GLN A 133 8.48 -9.91 20.26
CA GLN A 133 7.29 -10.69 19.93
C GLN A 133 7.53 -11.53 18.66
N HIS A 134 8.71 -12.13 18.55
CA HIS A 134 9.12 -12.86 17.34
C HIS A 134 8.26 -14.10 17.04
N GLY A 135 8.06 -14.39 15.76
CA GLY A 135 7.37 -15.60 15.28
C GLY A 135 5.93 -15.68 15.78
N THR A 136 5.55 -16.81 16.38
CA THR A 136 4.18 -17.06 16.86
C THR A 136 3.76 -16.20 18.06
N ALA A 137 4.71 -15.52 18.71
CA ALA A 137 4.41 -14.57 19.79
C ALA A 137 3.93 -13.20 19.26
N PHE A 138 4.09 -12.95 17.96
CA PHE A 138 3.60 -11.70 17.36
C PHE A 138 2.07 -11.63 17.44
N PRO A 139 1.47 -10.50 17.87
CA PRO A 139 0.03 -10.40 18.00
C PRO A 139 -0.66 -10.46 16.62
N ALA A 140 -1.83 -11.11 16.58
CA ALA A 140 -2.64 -11.12 15.39
C ALA A 140 -3.24 -9.73 15.17
N PHE A 141 -3.12 -9.19 13.97
CA PHE A 141 -3.64 -7.90 13.54
C PHE A 141 -4.70 -8.06 12.43
N SER A 142 -5.40 -7.00 12.13
CA SER A 142 -6.37 -6.85 11.05
C SER A 142 -5.92 -5.78 10.05
N GLU A 143 -6.59 -5.66 8.90
CA GLU A 143 -6.36 -4.53 8.00
C GLU A 143 -6.79 -3.19 8.61
N ARG A 144 -7.75 -3.19 9.52
CA ARG A 144 -8.11 -1.98 10.28
C ARG A 144 -6.94 -1.52 11.15
N ASP A 145 -6.22 -2.47 11.77
CA ASP A 145 -5.02 -2.16 12.55
C ASP A 145 -3.88 -1.60 11.67
N MET A 146 -3.76 -2.10 10.42
CA MET A 146 -2.82 -1.53 9.44
C MET A 146 -3.17 -0.07 9.13
N VAL A 147 -4.45 0.21 8.82
CA VAL A 147 -4.94 1.57 8.52
C VAL A 147 -4.73 2.52 9.70
N GLU A 148 -4.98 2.08 10.94
CA GLU A 148 -4.74 2.91 12.12
C GLU A 148 -3.24 3.25 12.30
N ALA A 149 -2.35 2.29 12.04
CA ALA A 149 -0.91 2.55 12.07
C ALA A 149 -0.48 3.51 10.95
N GLU A 150 -1.01 3.33 9.74
CA GLU A 150 -0.79 4.24 8.60
C GLU A 150 -1.27 5.66 8.91
N TYR A 151 -2.47 5.80 9.49
CA TYR A 151 -3.02 7.09 9.92
C TYR A 151 -2.08 7.79 10.92
N ARG A 152 -1.51 7.05 11.86
CA ARG A 152 -0.50 7.58 12.79
C ARG A 152 0.77 8.04 12.07
N VAL A 153 1.23 7.32 11.05
CA VAL A 153 2.36 7.80 10.23
C VAL A 153 2.02 9.11 9.54
N MET A 154 0.81 9.23 8.96
CA MET A 154 0.38 10.47 8.31
C MET A 154 0.34 11.64 9.29
N THR A 155 -0.23 11.44 10.46
CA THR A 155 -0.50 12.51 11.43
C THR A 155 0.68 12.81 12.35
N GLU A 156 1.29 11.79 12.96
CA GLU A 156 2.33 11.96 13.98
C GLU A 156 3.73 12.16 13.38
N VAL A 157 4.03 11.49 12.25
CA VAL A 157 5.37 11.49 11.64
C VAL A 157 5.47 12.49 10.49
N LEU A 158 4.52 12.47 9.57
CA LEU A 158 4.50 13.39 8.43
C LEU A 158 3.78 14.70 8.74
N GLY A 159 3.04 14.78 9.84
CA GLY A 159 2.30 15.97 10.27
C GLY A 159 1.21 16.40 9.27
N LEU A 160 0.66 15.46 8.50
CA LEU A 160 -0.42 15.69 7.57
C LEU A 160 -1.75 15.76 8.33
N LYS A 161 -2.61 16.64 7.89
CA LYS A 161 -3.97 16.78 8.44
C LYS A 161 -5.03 16.30 7.47
N HIS A 162 -4.62 16.03 6.23
CA HIS A 162 -5.49 15.62 5.14
C HIS A 162 -4.66 14.99 4.03
N LEU A 163 -5.28 14.08 3.25
CA LEU A 163 -4.72 13.50 2.04
C LEU A 163 -5.57 13.90 0.83
N HIS A 164 -4.93 14.14 -0.30
CA HIS A 164 -5.61 14.29 -1.57
C HIS A 164 -6.31 12.99 -2.00
N ALA A 165 -5.60 11.87 -1.85
CA ALA A 165 -6.15 10.56 -2.22
C ALA A 165 -5.54 9.40 -1.43
N VAL A 166 -6.31 8.30 -1.36
CA VAL A 166 -5.83 6.97 -1.02
C VAL A 166 -6.05 6.06 -2.23
N ILE A 167 -4.99 5.44 -2.74
CA ILE A 167 -5.01 4.52 -3.88
C ILE A 167 -4.42 3.19 -3.40
N GLY A 168 -5.09 2.08 -3.66
CA GLY A 168 -4.54 0.79 -3.27
C GLY A 168 -4.85 -0.30 -4.28
N LEU A 169 -3.95 -1.26 -4.42
CA LEU A 169 -4.11 -2.44 -5.25
C LEU A 169 -4.29 -3.68 -4.35
N SER A 170 -5.25 -4.55 -4.67
CA SER A 170 -5.50 -5.81 -3.95
C SER A 170 -5.74 -5.55 -2.45
N MET A 171 -4.97 -6.10 -1.52
CA MET A 171 -5.04 -5.78 -0.08
C MET A 171 -4.91 -4.26 0.17
N GLY A 172 -4.10 -3.52 -0.60
CA GLY A 172 -4.07 -2.06 -0.53
C GLY A 172 -5.40 -1.43 -0.95
N GLY A 173 -6.11 -2.04 -1.90
CA GLY A 173 -7.47 -1.65 -2.29
C GLY A 173 -8.51 -1.97 -1.20
N GLU A 174 -8.36 -3.10 -0.50
CA GLU A 174 -9.14 -3.46 0.69
C GLU A 174 -8.91 -2.42 1.81
N GLN A 175 -7.66 -2.05 2.06
CA GLN A 175 -7.30 -0.96 2.99
C GLN A 175 -7.88 0.40 2.53
N THR A 176 -7.99 0.67 1.22
CA THR A 176 -8.65 1.91 0.73
C THR A 176 -10.12 1.97 1.14
N PHE A 177 -10.85 0.86 1.09
CA PHE A 177 -12.20 0.77 1.65
C PHE A 177 -12.20 0.96 3.17
N ALA A 178 -11.26 0.35 3.89
CA ALA A 178 -11.13 0.52 5.34
C ALA A 178 -10.84 1.98 5.73
N TRP A 179 -9.92 2.67 5.02
CA TRP A 179 -9.64 4.09 5.18
C TRP A 179 -10.91 4.95 5.07
N SER A 180 -11.79 4.66 4.10
CA SER A 180 -13.00 5.44 3.86
C SER A 180 -14.04 5.33 4.97
N ILE A 181 -13.94 4.31 5.82
CA ILE A 181 -14.84 4.09 6.95
C ILE A 181 -14.21 4.51 8.28
N LEU A 182 -12.91 4.30 8.44
CA LEU A 182 -12.21 4.64 9.69
C LEU A 182 -11.90 6.13 9.78
N HIS A 183 -11.52 6.74 8.66
CA HIS A 183 -11.12 8.15 8.59
C HIS A 183 -11.81 8.88 7.43
N PRO A 184 -13.16 8.94 7.40
CA PRO A 184 -13.94 9.41 6.24
C PRO A 184 -13.66 10.86 5.84
N ASP A 185 -13.23 11.70 6.79
CA ASP A 185 -12.96 13.13 6.57
C ASP A 185 -11.46 13.42 6.30
N PHE A 186 -10.61 12.39 6.27
CA PHE A 186 -9.17 12.61 6.19
C PHE A 186 -8.64 12.68 4.75
N PHE A 187 -9.44 12.37 3.75
CA PHE A 187 -9.03 12.41 2.34
C PHE A 187 -10.20 12.63 1.39
N ASP A 188 -9.90 13.13 0.16
CA ASP A 188 -10.92 13.51 -0.83
C ASP A 188 -11.27 12.39 -1.81
N LEU A 189 -10.27 11.62 -2.26
CA LEU A 189 -10.41 10.66 -3.35
C LEU A 189 -9.99 9.25 -2.94
N ALA A 190 -10.82 8.27 -3.24
CA ALA A 190 -10.57 6.84 -3.02
C ALA A 190 -10.47 6.08 -4.34
N VAL A 191 -9.38 5.37 -4.56
CA VAL A 191 -9.18 4.55 -5.77
C VAL A 191 -8.81 3.11 -5.37
N PRO A 192 -9.78 2.28 -4.95
CA PRO A 192 -9.56 0.85 -4.77
C PRO A 192 -9.41 0.17 -6.14
N ILE A 193 -8.28 -0.50 -6.35
CA ILE A 193 -7.97 -1.24 -7.57
C ILE A 193 -7.90 -2.73 -7.20
N ILE A 194 -8.76 -3.57 -7.83
CA ILE A 194 -8.83 -5.03 -7.58
C ILE A 194 -8.89 -5.41 -6.09
N GLY A 195 -9.49 -4.55 -5.28
CA GLY A 195 -9.79 -4.79 -3.86
C GLY A 195 -11.29 -4.96 -3.65
N THR A 196 -11.69 -5.32 -2.44
CA THR A 196 -13.09 -5.54 -2.06
C THR A 196 -13.39 -4.91 -0.70
N PRO A 197 -14.61 -4.41 -0.43
CA PRO A 197 -15.01 -3.99 0.91
C PRO A 197 -15.30 -5.16 1.86
N ARG A 198 -15.50 -6.37 1.31
CA ARG A 198 -15.77 -7.62 2.02
C ARG A 198 -15.44 -8.80 1.13
N LEU A 199 -14.75 -9.80 1.67
CA LEU A 199 -14.50 -11.06 0.98
C LEU A 199 -15.80 -11.84 0.79
N THR A 200 -16.00 -12.40 -0.40
CA THR A 200 -17.07 -13.36 -0.66
C THR A 200 -16.71 -14.76 -0.12
N PRO A 201 -17.68 -15.69 0.02
CA PRO A 201 -17.36 -17.07 0.39
C PRO A 201 -16.32 -17.75 -0.53
N TYR A 202 -16.32 -17.40 -1.84
CA TYR A 202 -15.29 -17.88 -2.78
C TYR A 202 -13.91 -17.34 -2.43
N ASP A 203 -13.79 -16.05 -2.15
CA ASP A 203 -12.51 -15.42 -1.76
C ASP A 203 -11.98 -16.03 -0.45
N LEU A 204 -12.89 -16.26 0.52
CA LEU A 204 -12.55 -16.92 1.79
C LEU A 204 -12.02 -18.33 1.57
N GLU A 205 -12.65 -19.13 0.69
CA GLU A 205 -12.19 -20.48 0.35
C GLU A 205 -10.79 -20.44 -0.28
N VAL A 206 -10.54 -19.53 -1.21
CA VAL A 206 -9.21 -19.34 -1.82
C VAL A 206 -8.16 -19.01 -0.76
N LYS A 207 -8.45 -18.08 0.14
CA LYS A 207 -7.51 -17.68 1.21
C LYS A 207 -7.30 -18.81 2.23
N GLU A 208 -8.34 -19.56 2.55
CA GLU A 208 -8.22 -20.74 3.43
C GLU A 208 -7.33 -21.81 2.81
N ILE A 209 -7.48 -22.10 1.52
CA ILE A 209 -6.57 -23.03 0.83
C ILE A 209 -5.13 -22.50 0.87
N MET A 210 -4.90 -21.20 0.67
CA MET A 210 -3.56 -20.62 0.81
C MET A 210 -2.97 -20.85 2.22
N LEU A 211 -3.76 -20.66 3.28
CA LEU A 211 -3.33 -20.94 4.66
C LEU A 211 -3.06 -22.43 4.87
N VAL A 212 -3.97 -23.30 4.44
CA VAL A 212 -3.83 -24.76 4.59
C VAL A 212 -2.59 -25.29 3.88
N THR A 213 -2.23 -24.74 2.71
CA THR A 213 -1.01 -25.14 2.00
C THR A 213 0.27 -24.83 2.79
N ILE A 214 0.26 -23.76 3.60
CA ILE A 214 1.38 -23.43 4.50
C ILE A 214 1.35 -24.36 5.72
N TYR A 215 0.19 -24.54 6.35
CA TYR A 215 0.07 -25.39 7.55
C TYR A 215 0.36 -26.86 7.28
N ALA A 216 0.10 -27.35 6.07
CA ALA A 216 0.37 -28.71 5.66
C ALA A 216 1.87 -29.00 5.40
N ASP A 217 2.70 -27.97 5.30
CA ASP A 217 4.14 -28.13 5.16
C ASP A 217 4.73 -28.56 6.52
N PRO A 218 5.34 -29.76 6.64
CA PRO A 218 5.93 -30.20 7.91
C PRO A 218 7.04 -29.28 8.41
N ALA A 219 7.74 -28.59 7.51
CA ALA A 219 8.82 -27.66 7.86
C ALA A 219 8.28 -26.40 8.53
N TYR A 220 7.01 -26.04 8.34
CA TYR A 220 6.37 -24.88 9.00
C TYR A 220 6.26 -25.07 10.53
N ALA A 221 6.17 -26.31 11.02
CA ALA A 221 6.18 -26.65 12.43
C ALA A 221 5.24 -25.80 13.32
N ASN A 222 4.03 -25.49 12.82
CA ASN A 222 3.07 -24.58 13.44
C ASN A 222 3.63 -23.17 13.74
N GLY A 223 4.53 -22.70 12.89
CA GLY A 223 5.18 -21.38 13.02
C GLY A 223 6.44 -21.38 13.90
N ASN A 224 6.90 -22.53 14.39
CA ASN A 224 8.10 -22.67 15.23
C ASN A 224 9.27 -23.31 14.46
N TYR A 225 9.49 -22.87 13.22
CA TYR A 225 10.59 -23.37 12.39
C TYR A 225 11.92 -22.68 12.75
N SER A 226 13.02 -23.44 12.57
CA SER A 226 14.38 -22.92 12.71
C SER A 226 15.05 -22.62 11.36
N THR A 227 14.47 -23.15 10.29
CA THR A 227 14.87 -22.92 8.90
C THR A 227 13.60 -22.57 8.15
N GLU A 228 13.65 -21.50 7.36
CA GLU A 228 12.51 -21.03 6.56
C GLU A 228 11.95 -22.16 5.68
N PRO A 229 10.65 -22.48 5.78
CA PRO A 229 10.03 -23.51 4.95
C PRO A 229 9.94 -23.06 3.49
N ASP A 230 10.07 -24.01 2.58
CA ASP A 230 10.17 -23.76 1.13
C ASP A 230 8.83 -23.29 0.49
N LEU A 231 7.72 -23.57 1.14
CA LEU A 231 6.35 -23.16 0.76
C LEU A 231 6.00 -23.38 -0.74
N LYS A 232 6.58 -24.39 -1.38
CA LYS A 232 6.40 -24.68 -2.83
C LYS A 232 4.93 -24.80 -3.23
N LEU A 233 4.14 -25.53 -2.43
CA LEU A 233 2.73 -25.73 -2.71
C LEU A 233 1.95 -24.40 -2.62
N ALA A 234 2.24 -23.57 -1.62
CA ALA A 234 1.63 -22.24 -1.48
C ALA A 234 1.99 -21.32 -2.68
N ASN A 235 3.24 -21.38 -3.15
CA ASN A 235 3.70 -20.62 -4.31
C ASN A 235 2.99 -21.07 -5.61
N LEU A 236 2.85 -22.37 -5.82
CA LEU A 236 2.15 -22.93 -6.99
C LEU A 236 0.65 -22.57 -6.95
N PHE A 237 0.00 -22.74 -5.81
CA PHE A 237 -1.41 -22.39 -5.66
C PHE A 237 -1.65 -20.89 -5.88
N GLY A 238 -0.84 -20.03 -5.26
CA GLY A 238 -0.92 -18.59 -5.47
C GLY A 238 -0.74 -18.20 -6.94
N SER A 239 0.20 -18.84 -7.65
CA SER A 239 0.40 -18.63 -9.10
C SER A 239 -0.81 -19.04 -9.95
N LEU A 240 -1.59 -20.04 -9.50
CA LEU A 240 -2.79 -20.50 -10.20
C LEU A 240 -3.94 -19.50 -10.09
N THR A 241 -4.10 -18.83 -8.93
CA THR A 241 -5.25 -17.97 -8.61
C THR A 241 -5.15 -16.56 -9.21
N VAL A 242 -3.94 -16.07 -9.50
CA VAL A 242 -3.72 -14.68 -9.95
C VAL A 242 -3.91 -14.44 -11.44
N THR A 243 -4.07 -15.50 -12.26
CA THR A 243 -4.21 -15.40 -13.73
C THR A 243 -5.30 -16.31 -14.26
N THR A 244 -5.89 -15.98 -15.44
CA THR A 244 -6.81 -16.89 -16.10
C THR A 244 -6.07 -18.07 -16.77
N PRO A 245 -6.76 -19.20 -17.03
CA PRO A 245 -6.20 -20.29 -17.84
C PRO A 245 -5.75 -19.81 -19.23
N ALA A 246 -6.51 -18.91 -19.87
CA ALA A 246 -6.16 -18.33 -21.16
C ALA A 246 -4.82 -17.60 -21.12
N PHE A 247 -4.63 -16.70 -20.14
CA PHE A 247 -3.36 -15.99 -19.95
C PHE A 247 -2.21 -16.96 -19.67
N ARG A 248 -2.42 -17.94 -18.79
CA ARG A 248 -1.41 -18.96 -18.47
C ARG A 248 -0.94 -19.69 -19.73
N ASN A 249 -1.88 -20.13 -20.57
CA ASN A 249 -1.59 -20.87 -21.78
C ASN A 249 -0.84 -20.05 -22.86
N THR A 250 -0.90 -18.70 -22.81
CA THR A 250 -0.10 -17.84 -23.68
C THR A 250 1.34 -17.64 -23.18
N ARG A 251 1.61 -17.93 -21.92
CA ARG A 251 2.91 -17.69 -21.25
C ARG A 251 3.69 -18.96 -20.97
N THR A 252 2.98 -20.08 -20.83
CA THR A 252 3.57 -21.37 -20.48
C THR A 252 3.13 -22.41 -21.49
N THR A 253 4.07 -22.98 -22.23
CA THR A 253 3.82 -24.08 -23.14
C THR A 253 4.01 -25.43 -22.45
N ARG A 254 3.58 -26.51 -23.09
CA ARG A 254 3.79 -27.86 -22.56
C ARG A 254 5.29 -28.20 -22.42
N GLU A 255 6.12 -27.68 -23.33
CA GLU A 255 7.57 -27.93 -23.37
C GLU A 255 8.30 -27.20 -22.22
N ASN A 256 7.89 -25.99 -21.88
CA ASN A 256 8.53 -25.19 -20.80
C ASN A 256 7.81 -25.30 -19.45
N PHE A 257 6.77 -26.16 -19.34
CA PHE A 257 5.97 -26.28 -18.12
C PHE A 257 6.81 -26.63 -16.88
N ARG A 258 7.81 -27.55 -17.02
CA ARG A 258 8.66 -27.89 -15.87
C ARG A 258 9.51 -26.72 -15.40
N ALA A 259 10.11 -25.98 -16.31
CA ALA A 259 10.86 -24.78 -15.97
C ALA A 259 9.98 -23.73 -15.26
N PHE A 260 8.74 -23.55 -15.73
CA PHE A 260 7.76 -22.69 -15.06
C PHE A 260 7.44 -23.14 -13.62
N VAL A 261 7.29 -24.44 -13.38
CA VAL A 261 7.04 -24.99 -12.03
C VAL A 261 8.25 -24.70 -11.14
N GLU A 262 9.46 -25.03 -11.59
CA GLU A 262 10.70 -24.82 -10.84
C GLU A 262 10.93 -23.33 -10.50
N GLU A 263 10.69 -22.41 -11.45
CA GLU A 263 10.75 -20.97 -11.21
C GLU A 263 9.72 -20.51 -10.19
N THR A 264 8.49 -21.06 -10.26
CA THR A 264 7.41 -20.69 -9.33
C THR A 264 7.69 -21.20 -7.92
N GLU A 265 8.20 -22.43 -7.80
CA GLU A 265 8.62 -23.01 -6.51
C GLU A 265 9.80 -22.26 -5.89
N ALA A 266 10.75 -21.80 -6.71
CA ALA A 266 11.97 -21.11 -6.27
C ALA A 266 11.75 -19.61 -5.91
N ARG A 267 10.52 -19.09 -5.98
CA ARG A 267 10.24 -17.70 -5.58
C ARG A 267 10.71 -17.50 -4.15
N GLN A 268 11.51 -16.43 -3.95
CA GLN A 268 12.06 -16.11 -2.65
C GLN A 268 10.92 -15.96 -1.63
N PRO A 269 10.98 -16.68 -0.54
CA PRO A 269 9.92 -16.64 0.44
C PRO A 269 9.96 -15.31 1.19
N ILE A 270 8.80 -14.69 1.31
CA ILE A 270 8.50 -13.88 2.48
C ILE A 270 8.43 -14.89 3.63
N ASP A 271 8.94 -14.53 4.80
CA ASP A 271 8.88 -15.37 6.00
C ASP A 271 7.50 -16.03 6.15
N ALA A 272 7.46 -17.29 6.49
CA ALA A 272 6.22 -18.07 6.51
C ALA A 272 5.22 -17.56 7.55
N ASN A 273 5.67 -17.08 8.71
CA ASN A 273 4.80 -16.46 9.70
C ASN A 273 4.26 -15.12 9.20
N ASP A 274 5.08 -14.30 8.55
CA ASP A 274 4.64 -13.04 7.95
C ASP A 274 3.51 -13.30 6.93
N ARG A 275 3.67 -14.31 6.07
CA ARG A 275 2.62 -14.72 5.12
C ARG A 275 1.33 -15.13 5.81
N VAL A 276 1.43 -15.93 6.86
CA VAL A 276 0.27 -16.40 7.61
C VAL A 276 -0.44 -15.25 8.32
N TRP A 277 0.31 -14.33 8.93
CA TRP A 277 -0.29 -13.19 9.65
C TRP A 277 -1.01 -12.23 8.70
N GLN A 278 -0.42 -11.89 7.56
CA GLN A 278 -1.10 -11.08 6.55
C GLN A 278 -2.32 -11.78 5.97
N LEU A 279 -2.23 -13.07 5.60
CA LEU A 279 -3.40 -13.83 5.12
C LEU A 279 -4.55 -13.85 6.15
N ARG A 280 -4.23 -14.03 7.42
CA ARG A 280 -5.22 -13.98 8.50
C ARG A 280 -5.86 -12.60 8.64
N ALA A 281 -5.10 -11.53 8.40
CA ALA A 281 -5.64 -10.17 8.39
C ALA A 281 -6.62 -9.98 7.23
N VAL A 282 -6.25 -10.41 6.01
CA VAL A 282 -7.13 -10.39 4.83
C VAL A 282 -8.39 -11.22 5.05
N VAL A 283 -8.30 -12.44 5.57
CA VAL A 283 -9.49 -13.29 5.86
C VAL A 283 -10.49 -12.59 6.80
N ARG A 284 -10.00 -11.72 7.67
CA ARG A 284 -10.85 -10.93 8.59
C ARG A 284 -11.34 -9.62 7.99
N HIS A 285 -10.93 -9.30 6.76
CA HIS A 285 -11.32 -8.05 6.13
C HIS A 285 -12.83 -8.00 5.87
N ASP A 286 -13.50 -7.10 6.56
CA ASP A 286 -14.91 -6.80 6.41
C ASP A 286 -15.20 -5.39 6.96
N VAL A 287 -15.35 -4.40 6.06
CA VAL A 287 -15.76 -3.06 6.47
C VAL A 287 -17.28 -2.91 6.60
N ILE A 288 -18.02 -3.93 6.21
CA ILE A 288 -19.49 -3.91 6.14
C ILE A 288 -20.12 -4.33 7.47
N GLY A 289 -19.59 -5.37 8.11
CA GLY A 289 -20.15 -5.93 9.34
C GLY A 289 -21.57 -6.45 9.12
N ASN A 290 -22.48 -6.11 10.03
CA ASN A 290 -23.88 -6.53 9.99
C ASN A 290 -24.80 -5.63 9.13
N ARG A 291 -24.22 -4.69 8.36
CA ARG A 291 -24.95 -3.78 7.48
C ARG A 291 -24.95 -4.30 6.05
N THR A 292 -25.66 -3.62 5.15
CA THR A 292 -25.55 -3.85 3.70
C THR A 292 -24.38 -3.03 3.14
N ILE A 293 -23.81 -3.47 2.01
CA ILE A 293 -22.76 -2.71 1.28
C ILE A 293 -23.29 -1.32 0.97
N ALA A 294 -24.53 -1.19 0.53
CA ALA A 294 -25.13 0.10 0.17
C ALA A 294 -25.25 1.07 1.37
N GLU A 295 -25.57 0.57 2.56
CA GLU A 295 -25.62 1.42 3.76
C GLU A 295 -24.24 1.94 4.14
N VAL A 296 -23.22 1.07 4.10
CA VAL A 296 -21.85 1.44 4.44
C VAL A 296 -21.27 2.37 3.39
N ALA A 297 -21.44 2.06 2.09
CA ALA A 297 -20.92 2.88 1.00
C ALA A 297 -21.41 4.33 1.08
N ARG A 298 -22.70 4.55 1.43
CA ARG A 298 -23.26 5.90 1.59
C ARG A 298 -22.71 6.67 2.81
N SER A 299 -22.03 6.02 3.74
CA SER A 299 -21.36 6.68 4.85
C SER A 299 -19.93 7.10 4.55
N ALA A 300 -19.38 6.71 3.42
CA ALA A 300 -18.08 7.17 2.95
C ALA A 300 -18.20 8.60 2.37
N HIS A 301 -17.26 9.48 2.74
CA HIS A 301 -17.29 10.89 2.30
C HIS A 301 -16.41 11.13 1.07
N ALA A 302 -15.38 10.31 0.87
CA ALA A 302 -14.51 10.42 -0.30
C ALA A 302 -15.28 10.15 -1.61
N ARG A 303 -14.82 10.76 -2.70
CA ARG A 303 -15.26 10.40 -4.06
C ARG A 303 -14.48 9.18 -4.52
N PHE A 304 -15.16 8.21 -5.09
CA PHE A 304 -14.56 6.95 -5.52
C PHE A 304 -14.38 6.85 -7.02
N LEU A 305 -13.29 6.20 -7.44
CA LEU A 305 -13.12 5.52 -8.71
C LEU A 305 -12.82 4.06 -8.42
N VAL A 306 -13.74 3.16 -8.73
CA VAL A 306 -13.57 1.73 -8.45
C VAL A 306 -13.05 1.01 -9.69
N ILE A 307 -11.90 0.34 -9.55
CA ILE A 307 -11.26 -0.40 -10.65
C ILE A 307 -11.21 -1.88 -10.27
N VAL A 308 -11.77 -2.73 -11.13
CA VAL A 308 -11.81 -4.18 -10.91
C VAL A 308 -11.39 -4.94 -12.16
N SER A 309 -10.98 -6.19 -11.98
CA SER A 309 -10.85 -7.15 -13.08
C SER A 309 -12.11 -8.01 -13.15
N GLY A 310 -12.79 -8.01 -14.31
CA GLY A 310 -13.97 -8.85 -14.52
C GLY A 310 -13.69 -10.35 -14.56
N LYS A 311 -12.40 -10.73 -14.60
CA LYS A 311 -11.92 -12.11 -14.63
C LYS A 311 -11.08 -12.48 -13.41
N ASP A 312 -11.25 -11.75 -12.31
CA ASP A 312 -10.47 -11.99 -11.09
C ASP A 312 -10.87 -13.31 -10.41
N HIS A 313 -9.87 -14.16 -10.15
CA HIS A 313 -10.02 -15.43 -9.45
C HIS A 313 -9.45 -15.40 -8.03
N LEU A 314 -8.94 -14.25 -7.59
CA LEU A 314 -8.36 -14.09 -6.26
C LEU A 314 -9.20 -13.17 -5.37
N VAL A 315 -9.79 -12.13 -5.97
CA VAL A 315 -10.69 -11.17 -5.29
C VAL A 315 -11.90 -10.95 -6.18
N ASN A 316 -13.07 -11.37 -5.72
CA ASN A 316 -14.31 -11.25 -6.47
C ASN A 316 -14.68 -9.76 -6.66
N PRO A 317 -14.90 -9.29 -7.90
CA PRO A 317 -15.20 -7.89 -8.18
C PRO A 317 -16.60 -7.45 -7.71
N GLN A 318 -17.52 -8.36 -7.46
CA GLN A 318 -18.94 -8.05 -7.23
C GLN A 318 -19.18 -7.12 -6.04
N PRO A 319 -18.57 -7.32 -4.83
CA PRO A 319 -18.83 -6.41 -3.72
C PRO A 319 -18.31 -4.98 -3.97
N ALA A 320 -17.19 -4.82 -4.69
CA ALA A 320 -16.68 -3.50 -5.06
C ALA A 320 -17.58 -2.80 -6.08
N LEU A 321 -18.13 -3.53 -7.04
CA LEU A 321 -19.11 -3.01 -8.01
C LEU A 321 -20.44 -2.65 -7.33
N GLU A 322 -20.91 -3.42 -6.36
CA GLU A 322 -22.08 -3.11 -5.55
C GLU A 322 -21.87 -1.82 -4.73
N TRP A 323 -20.67 -1.65 -4.14
CA TRP A 323 -20.31 -0.41 -3.47
C TRP A 323 -20.38 0.79 -4.42
N ALA A 324 -19.72 0.69 -5.60
CA ALA A 324 -19.73 1.76 -6.58
C ALA A 324 -21.14 2.11 -7.04
N ALA A 325 -21.96 1.10 -7.34
CA ALA A 325 -23.36 1.31 -7.77
C ALA A 325 -24.19 2.02 -6.68
N ALA A 326 -23.97 1.70 -5.41
CA ALA A 326 -24.71 2.28 -4.28
C ALA A 326 -24.50 3.79 -4.11
N ILE A 327 -23.34 4.32 -4.55
CA ILE A 327 -22.99 5.72 -4.44
C ILE A 327 -22.85 6.42 -5.79
N GLY A 328 -23.14 5.73 -6.90
CA GLY A 328 -22.98 6.28 -8.25
C GLY A 328 -21.54 6.59 -8.65
N ALA A 329 -20.56 5.85 -8.08
CA ALA A 329 -19.16 6.05 -8.38
C ALA A 329 -18.80 5.53 -9.79
N PRO A 330 -17.92 6.21 -10.54
CA PRO A 330 -17.38 5.69 -11.78
C PRO A 330 -16.62 4.39 -11.57
N THR A 331 -16.71 3.49 -12.53
CA THR A 331 -16.05 2.18 -12.49
C THR A 331 -15.25 1.91 -13.76
N TYR A 332 -14.14 1.20 -13.60
CA TYR A 332 -13.45 0.56 -14.71
C TYR A 332 -13.37 -0.94 -14.49
N VAL A 333 -13.96 -1.72 -15.41
CA VAL A 333 -13.96 -3.19 -15.37
C VAL A 333 -13.02 -3.69 -16.45
N SER A 334 -11.78 -4.00 -16.09
CA SER A 334 -10.81 -4.62 -17.01
C SER A 334 -11.28 -6.02 -17.41
N GLN A 335 -11.26 -6.30 -18.71
CA GLN A 335 -11.56 -7.64 -19.28
C GLN A 335 -10.29 -8.40 -19.68
N ALA A 336 -9.13 -7.90 -19.23
CA ALA A 336 -7.84 -8.47 -19.56
C ALA A 336 -7.67 -9.89 -18.99
N GLU A 337 -7.03 -10.77 -19.76
CA GLU A 337 -6.84 -12.18 -19.37
C GLU A 337 -5.83 -12.37 -18.24
N CYS A 338 -5.06 -11.35 -17.87
CA CYS A 338 -4.17 -11.42 -16.72
C CYS A 338 -4.87 -11.39 -15.35
N SER A 339 -6.21 -11.32 -15.33
CA SER A 339 -7.02 -11.47 -14.12
C SER A 339 -6.60 -10.50 -13.00
N HIS A 340 -6.20 -11.01 -11.83
CA HIS A 340 -5.74 -10.18 -10.71
C HIS A 340 -4.51 -9.33 -11.02
N LEU A 341 -3.69 -9.73 -11.99
CA LEU A 341 -2.47 -9.02 -12.40
C LEU A 341 -2.75 -7.93 -13.45
N ILE A 342 -3.83 -7.17 -13.36
CA ILE A 342 -4.23 -6.20 -14.39
C ILE A 342 -3.15 -5.19 -14.75
N MET A 343 -2.28 -4.82 -13.80
CA MET A 343 -1.17 -3.90 -14.06
C MET A 343 -0.10 -4.49 -15.00
N THR A 344 -0.08 -5.81 -15.23
CA THR A 344 0.87 -6.43 -16.17
C THR A 344 0.42 -6.38 -17.62
N CYS A 345 -0.86 -6.25 -17.89
CA CYS A 345 -1.39 -6.30 -19.27
C CYS A 345 -2.44 -5.24 -19.58
N ASP A 346 -2.94 -4.51 -18.60
CA ASP A 346 -3.91 -3.43 -18.75
C ASP A 346 -3.52 -2.15 -17.98
N ALA A 347 -2.23 -1.96 -17.76
CA ALA A 347 -1.71 -0.81 -17.03
C ALA A 347 -2.14 0.53 -17.65
N GLU A 348 -2.20 0.62 -18.98
CA GLU A 348 -2.69 1.83 -19.69
C GLU A 348 -4.18 2.06 -19.43
N GLY A 349 -5.00 1.00 -19.48
CA GLY A 349 -6.42 1.07 -19.13
C GLY A 349 -6.65 1.61 -17.73
N VAL A 350 -5.87 1.15 -16.76
CA VAL A 350 -5.92 1.61 -15.36
C VAL A 350 -5.42 3.05 -15.25
N SER A 351 -4.19 3.31 -15.69
CA SER A 351 -3.54 4.62 -15.46
C SER A 351 -4.22 5.77 -16.19
N SER A 352 -4.83 5.51 -17.37
CA SER A 352 -5.59 6.52 -18.12
C SER A 352 -6.89 6.95 -17.42
N ARG A 353 -7.32 6.23 -16.40
CA ARG A 353 -8.48 6.59 -15.57
C ARG A 353 -8.06 7.16 -14.23
N VAL A 354 -7.03 6.58 -13.60
CA VAL A 354 -6.54 7.05 -12.30
C VAL A 354 -5.99 8.47 -12.37
N ARG A 355 -5.11 8.77 -13.33
CA ARG A 355 -4.50 10.10 -13.41
C ARG A 355 -5.50 11.24 -13.60
N PRO A 356 -6.44 11.20 -14.57
CA PRO A 356 -7.45 12.26 -14.69
C PRO A 356 -8.38 12.35 -13.47
N PHE A 357 -8.68 11.20 -12.83
CA PHE A 357 -9.50 11.20 -11.63
C PHE A 357 -8.78 11.91 -10.47
N LEU A 358 -7.49 11.69 -10.29
CA LEU A 358 -6.70 12.44 -9.30
C LEU A 358 -6.70 13.94 -9.59
N ASP A 359 -6.64 14.35 -10.86
CA ASP A 359 -6.58 15.77 -11.25
C ASP A 359 -7.94 16.48 -11.06
N SER A 360 -9.06 15.80 -11.27
CA SER A 360 -10.39 16.43 -11.32
C SER A 360 -11.36 15.93 -10.24
N GLY A 361 -11.11 14.75 -9.68
CA GLY A 361 -12.07 14.01 -8.87
C GLY A 361 -13.32 13.55 -9.65
N GLN A 362 -13.26 13.56 -10.98
CA GLN A 362 -14.33 13.11 -11.87
C GLN A 362 -13.84 11.90 -12.66
N GLY A 363 -14.60 10.82 -12.64
CA GLY A 363 -14.37 9.67 -13.51
C GLY A 363 -14.88 9.95 -14.92
N TYR A 364 -14.16 9.50 -15.94
CA TYR A 364 -14.51 9.58 -17.37
C TYR A 364 -14.76 8.18 -17.93
#